data_2ae23ccf4a7821d50d2e01acfff15ecd
#
_entry.id   2ae23ccf4a7821d50d2e01acfff15ecd
#
_cell.length_a   1.000
_cell.length_b   1.000
_cell.length_c   1.000
_cell.angle_alpha   90.00
_cell.angle_beta   90.00
_cell.angle_gamma   90.00
#
_symmetry.space_group_name_H-M   'P 1'
#
loop_
_entity.id
_entity.type
_entity.pdbx_description
1 polymer ?
#
loop_
_entity_poly.entity_id
_entity_poly.type
_entity_poly.pdbx_seq_one_letter_code
_entity_poly.pdbx_strand_id
1 'polypeptide(L)'
;MAKVTRIVLTGGPCGGKTTGLAKVEQTLTQLGYKVIIMEEMATQVMKSGINALNCKDFQYLLVMLQKQRDEIYEKILSNFDGKVVILYDRGILDGQAYEGEEGMLKVLEHAGLKKNEVRGYYDAVFHLTSSAIGAREHYTKANNTVRIENVDEAVDADYRTLKCWIGHKHLRVIDNENKDFTQKINCLVKEILAFLGEPEPLEIERKFLIEKPPIEILKEKAIRVPIFQTYLRNDGSNSERRIRMIGENGDYNYYYTEKLPVCNGVRKEIERKITQYEYLDLLTESDLSLYPVKKTRYCFVYKNKYYELDIYPFWKNAILEVELSDINEEVEVPDFINLIKDVTGDSRYNNINLAKNSLNVPSKTKIKEE
;
A
#
# COMPACT_ATOMS: atom_id res chain seq x y z
N MET A 1 6.57 -7.75 -23.87
CA MET A 1 5.29 -7.44 -23.19
C MET A 1 5.49 -6.22 -22.28
N ALA A 2 4.54 -5.31 -22.25
CA ALA A 2 4.60 -4.11 -21.40
C ALA A 2 4.75 -4.47 -19.93
N LYS A 3 5.64 -3.75 -19.22
CA LYS A 3 5.63 -3.72 -17.75
C LYS A 3 4.60 -2.68 -17.32
N VAL A 4 3.42 -3.12 -16.92
CA VAL A 4 2.32 -2.25 -16.48
C VAL A 4 2.40 -2.04 -14.98
N THR A 5 2.41 -0.78 -14.53
CA THR A 5 2.36 -0.38 -13.12
C THR A 5 1.07 0.40 -12.87
N ARG A 6 0.30 0.01 -11.84
CA ARG A 6 -1.01 0.58 -11.50
C ARG A 6 -0.90 1.42 -10.22
N ILE A 7 -1.11 2.72 -10.34
CA ILE A 7 -0.95 3.68 -9.25
C ILE A 7 -2.28 4.38 -8.99
N VAL A 8 -2.75 4.34 -7.74
CA VAL A 8 -3.94 5.08 -7.31
C VAL A 8 -3.54 6.41 -6.70
N LEU A 9 -4.13 7.49 -7.18
CA LEU A 9 -4.18 8.77 -6.48
C LEU A 9 -5.54 8.91 -5.81
N THR A 10 -5.54 8.94 -4.49
CA THR A 10 -6.75 9.06 -3.68
C THR A 10 -6.63 10.23 -2.71
N GLY A 11 -7.64 10.47 -1.88
CA GLY A 11 -7.65 11.55 -0.89
C GLY A 11 -8.98 12.28 -0.82
N GLY A 12 -9.13 13.12 0.19
CA GLY A 12 -10.32 13.91 0.41
C GLY A 12 -10.57 15.00 -0.64
N PRO A 13 -11.66 15.77 -0.45
CA PRO A 13 -11.96 16.94 -1.27
C PRO A 13 -10.82 17.97 -1.22
N CYS A 14 -10.53 18.67 -2.32
CA CYS A 14 -9.44 19.65 -2.43
C CYS A 14 -8.04 19.11 -2.09
N GLY A 15 -7.79 17.80 -2.19
CA GLY A 15 -6.46 17.22 -1.96
C GLY A 15 -5.43 17.53 -3.06
N GLY A 16 -5.86 18.02 -4.23
CA GLY A 16 -5.00 18.33 -5.37
C GLY A 16 -4.84 17.18 -6.37
N LYS A 17 -5.70 16.15 -6.32
CA LYS A 17 -5.63 14.96 -7.19
C LYS A 17 -5.52 15.28 -8.67
N THR A 18 -6.42 16.12 -9.20
CA THR A 18 -6.44 16.46 -10.63
C THR A 18 -5.15 17.14 -11.09
N THR A 19 -4.63 18.08 -10.30
CA THR A 19 -3.35 18.75 -10.58
C THR A 19 -2.20 17.76 -10.46
N GLY A 20 -2.25 16.88 -9.45
CA GLY A 20 -1.27 15.82 -9.25
C GLY A 20 -1.22 14.86 -10.43
N LEU A 21 -2.37 14.36 -10.91
CA LEU A 21 -2.46 13.49 -12.09
C LEU A 21 -1.80 14.12 -13.30
N ALA A 22 -2.14 15.38 -13.63
CA ALA A 22 -1.59 16.10 -14.77
C ALA A 22 -0.06 16.28 -14.67
N LYS A 23 0.44 16.63 -13.47
CA LYS A 23 1.88 16.82 -13.24
C LYS A 23 2.66 15.52 -13.32
N VAL A 24 2.13 14.45 -12.75
CA VAL A 24 2.72 13.10 -12.80
C VAL A 24 2.72 12.59 -14.24
N GLU A 25 1.62 12.71 -14.98
CA GLU A 25 1.54 12.34 -16.39
C GLU A 25 2.61 13.06 -17.21
N GLN A 26 2.72 14.38 -17.06
CA GLN A 26 3.74 15.19 -17.76
C GLN A 26 5.16 14.68 -17.47
N THR A 27 5.47 14.44 -16.19
CA THR A 27 6.81 14.03 -15.78
C THR A 27 7.14 12.64 -16.30
N LEU A 28 6.24 11.68 -16.13
CA LEU A 28 6.48 10.30 -16.56
C LEU A 28 6.56 10.16 -18.09
N THR A 29 5.76 10.94 -18.81
CA THR A 29 5.84 10.99 -20.29
C THR A 29 7.20 11.50 -20.77
N GLN A 30 7.76 12.51 -20.10
CA GLN A 30 9.12 13.01 -20.40
C GLN A 30 10.20 11.96 -20.12
N LEU A 31 9.97 11.03 -19.18
CA LEU A 31 10.85 9.90 -18.87
C LEU A 31 10.61 8.68 -19.78
N GLY A 32 9.75 8.81 -20.78
CA GLY A 32 9.49 7.75 -21.76
C GLY A 32 8.46 6.70 -21.32
N TYR A 33 7.70 6.94 -20.27
CA TYR A 33 6.59 6.08 -19.89
C TYR A 33 5.37 6.34 -20.78
N LYS A 34 4.64 5.28 -21.13
CA LYS A 34 3.27 5.41 -21.60
C LYS A 34 2.37 5.59 -20.38
N VAL A 35 1.75 6.75 -20.25
CA VAL A 35 0.83 7.05 -19.15
C VAL A 35 -0.61 6.95 -19.62
N ILE A 36 -1.46 6.32 -18.81
CA ILE A 36 -2.90 6.21 -19.03
C ILE A 36 -3.59 6.71 -17.77
N ILE A 37 -4.47 7.70 -17.90
CA ILE A 37 -5.28 8.19 -16.78
C ILE A 37 -6.64 7.51 -16.82
N MET A 38 -6.99 6.85 -15.72
CA MET A 38 -8.32 6.31 -15.45
C MET A 38 -9.10 7.29 -14.59
N GLU A 39 -9.95 8.08 -15.24
CA GLU A 39 -10.79 9.08 -14.56
C GLU A 39 -11.73 8.41 -13.55
N GLU A 40 -12.11 9.17 -12.51
CA GLU A 40 -13.04 8.73 -11.47
C GLU A 40 -14.38 8.29 -12.06
N MET A 41 -14.72 7.01 -11.91
CA MET A 41 -15.93 6.41 -12.49
C MET A 41 -17.21 7.05 -11.90
N ALA A 42 -17.23 7.32 -10.59
CA ALA A 42 -18.37 7.95 -9.95
C ALA A 42 -18.68 9.33 -10.55
N THR A 43 -17.66 10.16 -10.75
CA THR A 43 -17.81 11.48 -11.39
C THR A 43 -18.34 11.36 -12.82
N GLN A 44 -17.87 10.38 -13.61
CA GLN A 44 -18.37 10.17 -14.98
C GLN A 44 -19.85 9.83 -14.99
N VAL A 45 -20.30 8.92 -14.13
CA VAL A 45 -21.72 8.50 -14.04
C VAL A 45 -22.59 9.64 -13.48
N MET A 46 -22.14 10.33 -12.44
CA MET A 46 -22.90 11.44 -11.82
C MET A 46 -23.09 12.63 -12.74
N LYS A 47 -22.18 12.90 -13.70
CA LYS A 47 -22.38 13.93 -14.74
C LYS A 47 -23.61 13.68 -15.60
N SER A 48 -24.09 12.45 -15.72
CA SER A 48 -25.33 12.12 -16.42
C SER A 48 -26.59 12.21 -15.54
N GLY A 49 -26.49 12.71 -14.30
CA GLY A 49 -27.60 12.84 -13.35
C GLY A 49 -27.90 11.56 -12.57
N ILE A 50 -27.08 10.52 -12.72
CA ILE A 50 -27.24 9.24 -12.00
C ILE A 50 -26.34 9.24 -10.76
N ASN A 51 -26.90 8.94 -9.59
CA ASN A 51 -26.19 8.90 -8.31
C ASN A 51 -26.81 7.89 -7.35
N ALA A 52 -26.27 7.75 -6.16
CA ALA A 52 -26.74 6.79 -5.14
C ALA A 52 -28.18 7.04 -4.67
N LEU A 53 -28.75 8.23 -4.84
CA LEU A 53 -30.13 8.53 -4.44
C LEU A 53 -31.17 8.03 -5.47
N ASN A 54 -30.78 7.94 -6.73
CA ASN A 54 -31.70 7.56 -7.82
C ASN A 54 -31.30 6.27 -8.56
N CYS A 55 -30.21 5.62 -8.17
CA CYS A 55 -29.75 4.36 -8.74
C CYS A 55 -29.53 3.32 -7.64
N LYS A 56 -30.36 2.29 -7.63
CA LYS A 56 -30.18 1.16 -6.74
C LYS A 56 -28.86 0.44 -7.08
N ASP A 57 -28.16 -0.07 -6.06
CA ASP A 57 -26.90 -0.78 -6.20
C ASP A 57 -25.77 0.05 -6.90
N PHE A 58 -25.84 1.39 -6.76
CA PHE A 58 -24.96 2.33 -7.43
C PHE A 58 -23.47 1.97 -7.27
N GLN A 59 -23.03 1.68 -6.05
CA GLN A 59 -21.61 1.33 -5.81
C GLN A 59 -21.20 0.01 -6.47
N TYR A 60 -22.08 -0.99 -6.48
CA TYR A 60 -21.84 -2.24 -7.21
C TYR A 60 -21.65 -2.01 -8.71
N LEU A 61 -22.52 -1.19 -9.31
CA LEU A 61 -22.43 -0.85 -10.74
C LEU A 61 -21.15 -0.09 -11.07
N LEU A 62 -20.71 0.81 -10.19
CA LEU A 62 -19.40 1.49 -10.34
C LEU A 62 -18.24 0.50 -10.31
N VAL A 63 -18.25 -0.45 -9.39
CA VAL A 63 -17.23 -1.51 -9.31
C VAL A 63 -17.21 -2.35 -10.59
N MET A 64 -18.37 -2.73 -11.11
CA MET A 64 -18.47 -3.52 -12.35
C MET A 64 -17.97 -2.75 -13.57
N LEU A 65 -18.32 -1.46 -13.69
CA LEU A 65 -17.82 -0.60 -14.77
C LEU A 65 -16.29 -0.45 -14.72
N GLN A 66 -15.75 -0.24 -13.52
CA GLN A 66 -14.32 -0.09 -13.33
C GLN A 66 -13.58 -1.39 -13.66
N LYS A 67 -14.05 -2.54 -13.16
CA LYS A 67 -13.51 -3.86 -13.48
C LYS A 67 -13.51 -4.13 -14.98
N GLN A 68 -14.63 -3.88 -15.65
CA GLN A 68 -14.75 -4.11 -17.10
C GLN A 68 -13.81 -3.20 -17.91
N ARG A 69 -13.68 -1.93 -17.51
CA ARG A 69 -12.71 -1.01 -18.11
C ARG A 69 -11.28 -1.53 -17.95
N ASP A 70 -10.92 -1.98 -16.78
CA ASP A 70 -9.58 -2.51 -16.48
C ASP A 70 -9.27 -3.75 -17.32
N GLU A 71 -10.21 -4.70 -17.45
CA GLU A 71 -10.07 -5.89 -18.29
C GLU A 71 -9.86 -5.55 -19.79
N ILE A 72 -10.52 -4.50 -20.26
CA ILE A 72 -10.36 -4.02 -21.65
C ILE A 72 -8.95 -3.43 -21.83
N TYR A 73 -8.50 -2.59 -20.88
CA TYR A 73 -7.17 -2.01 -20.97
C TYR A 73 -6.04 -3.04 -20.83
N GLU A 74 -6.22 -4.09 -20.04
CA GLU A 74 -5.27 -5.20 -19.99
C GLU A 74 -5.10 -5.87 -21.35
N LYS A 75 -6.20 -6.11 -22.07
CA LYS A 75 -6.16 -6.65 -23.44
C LYS A 75 -5.50 -5.69 -24.42
N ILE A 76 -5.76 -4.38 -24.33
CA ILE A 76 -5.11 -3.37 -25.17
C ILE A 76 -3.60 -3.39 -24.91
N LEU A 77 -3.20 -3.37 -23.62
CA LEU A 77 -1.82 -3.27 -23.21
C LEU A 77 -0.99 -4.54 -23.42
N SER A 78 -1.63 -5.69 -23.57
CA SER A 78 -0.91 -6.94 -23.92
C SER A 78 -0.15 -6.85 -25.25
N ASN A 79 -0.54 -5.92 -26.13
CA ASN A 79 0.11 -5.68 -27.43
C ASN A 79 1.16 -4.55 -27.39
N PHE A 80 1.41 -3.96 -26.22
CA PHE A 80 2.42 -2.92 -26.09
C PHE A 80 3.72 -3.47 -25.53
N ASP A 81 4.83 -2.81 -25.86
CA ASP A 81 6.14 -3.01 -25.26
C ASP A 81 6.56 -1.75 -24.50
N GLY A 82 7.43 -1.94 -23.50
CA GLY A 82 7.99 -0.84 -22.71
C GLY A 82 7.32 -0.62 -21.35
N LYS A 83 7.58 0.54 -20.76
CA LYS A 83 7.09 0.93 -19.43
C LYS A 83 5.72 1.62 -19.55
N VAL A 84 4.70 1.05 -18.93
CA VAL A 84 3.34 1.61 -18.90
C VAL A 84 2.96 1.91 -17.46
N VAL A 85 2.44 3.11 -17.19
CA VAL A 85 1.84 3.48 -15.91
C VAL A 85 0.37 3.80 -16.13
N ILE A 86 -0.50 3.16 -15.35
CA ILE A 86 -1.91 3.50 -15.27
C ILE A 86 -2.12 4.28 -13.96
N LEU A 87 -2.55 5.54 -14.09
CA LEU A 87 -2.89 6.42 -12.97
C LEU A 87 -4.40 6.41 -12.78
N TYR A 88 -4.86 5.97 -11.63
CA TYR A 88 -6.27 5.95 -11.26
C TYR A 88 -6.62 7.19 -10.43
N ASP A 89 -7.59 7.98 -10.88
CA ASP A 89 -8.28 8.94 -10.01
C ASP A 89 -9.29 8.15 -9.19
N ARG A 90 -8.92 7.74 -8.00
CA ARG A 90 -9.54 6.80 -7.09
C ARG A 90 -9.50 5.33 -7.58
N GLY A 91 -9.36 4.42 -6.63
CA GLY A 91 -9.46 2.98 -6.86
C GLY A 91 -10.79 2.42 -6.35
N ILE A 92 -11.02 1.13 -6.63
CA ILE A 92 -12.26 0.44 -6.23
C ILE A 92 -12.53 0.55 -4.72
N LEU A 93 -11.47 0.45 -3.88
CA LEU A 93 -11.65 0.48 -2.42
C LEU A 93 -12.05 1.86 -1.88
N ASP A 94 -11.91 2.94 -2.63
CA ASP A 94 -12.42 4.27 -2.22
C ASP A 94 -13.92 4.26 -1.95
N GLY A 95 -14.68 3.36 -2.59
CA GLY A 95 -16.10 3.14 -2.33
C GLY A 95 -16.43 2.81 -0.88
N GLN A 96 -15.48 2.22 -0.13
CA GLN A 96 -15.66 1.92 1.29
C GLN A 96 -15.85 3.20 2.14
N ALA A 97 -15.34 4.35 1.70
CA ALA A 97 -15.53 5.63 2.41
C ALA A 97 -17.01 6.07 2.45
N TYR A 98 -17.82 5.56 1.51
CA TYR A 98 -19.24 5.88 1.37
C TYR A 98 -20.14 4.75 1.87
N GLU A 99 -19.80 3.50 1.56
CA GLU A 99 -20.62 2.31 1.94
C GLU A 99 -20.29 1.78 3.35
N GLY A 100 -19.20 2.23 3.96
CA GLY A 100 -18.64 1.60 5.14
C GLY A 100 -17.95 0.26 4.80
N GLU A 101 -17.29 -0.34 5.79
CA GLU A 101 -16.53 -1.57 5.57
C GLU A 101 -17.44 -2.77 5.23
N GLU A 102 -18.48 -2.98 6.01
CA GLU A 102 -19.43 -4.09 5.80
C GLU A 102 -20.20 -3.94 4.49
N GLY A 103 -20.62 -2.71 4.14
CA GLY A 103 -21.31 -2.44 2.88
C GLY A 103 -20.41 -2.74 1.69
N MET A 104 -19.16 -2.29 1.73
CA MET A 104 -18.20 -2.54 0.66
C MET A 104 -17.84 -4.03 0.52
N LEU A 105 -17.75 -4.78 1.61
CA LEU A 105 -17.55 -6.24 1.55
C LEU A 105 -18.68 -6.94 0.80
N LYS A 106 -19.95 -6.56 1.05
CA LYS A 106 -21.13 -7.10 0.33
C LYS A 106 -21.08 -6.73 -1.16
N VAL A 107 -20.68 -5.49 -1.49
CA VAL A 107 -20.52 -5.03 -2.88
C VAL A 107 -19.47 -5.87 -3.59
N LEU A 108 -18.31 -6.10 -2.98
CA LEU A 108 -17.24 -6.90 -3.56
C LEU A 108 -17.65 -8.37 -3.72
N GLU A 109 -18.28 -8.97 -2.73
CA GLU A 109 -18.81 -10.34 -2.79
C GLU A 109 -19.79 -10.50 -3.95
N HIS A 110 -20.73 -9.55 -4.12
CA HIS A 110 -21.69 -9.55 -5.23
C HIS A 110 -20.97 -9.41 -6.59
N ALA A 111 -19.88 -8.66 -6.66
CA ALA A 111 -19.04 -8.51 -7.86
C ALA A 111 -18.11 -9.72 -8.12
N GLY A 112 -18.11 -10.74 -7.24
CA GLY A 112 -17.21 -11.89 -7.30
C GLY A 112 -15.76 -11.51 -7.02
N LEU A 113 -15.51 -10.49 -6.18
CA LEU A 113 -14.20 -9.97 -5.85
C LEU A 113 -13.90 -10.17 -4.36
N LYS A 114 -12.62 -10.29 -4.02
CA LYS A 114 -12.12 -10.32 -2.64
C LYS A 114 -11.35 -9.04 -2.30
N LYS A 115 -11.47 -8.58 -1.06
CA LYS A 115 -10.90 -7.29 -0.64
C LYS A 115 -9.37 -7.21 -0.82
N ASN A 116 -8.65 -8.28 -0.45
CA ASN A 116 -7.19 -8.30 -0.63
C ASN A 116 -6.78 -8.43 -2.10
N GLU A 117 -7.54 -9.19 -2.90
CA GLU A 117 -7.35 -9.28 -4.34
C GLU A 117 -7.43 -7.90 -4.98
N VAL A 118 -8.50 -7.13 -4.67
CA VAL A 118 -8.68 -5.76 -5.15
C VAL A 118 -7.58 -4.84 -4.63
N ARG A 119 -7.22 -4.94 -3.34
CA ARG A 119 -6.10 -4.16 -2.79
C ARG A 119 -4.79 -4.44 -3.52
N GLY A 120 -4.47 -5.69 -3.77
CA GLY A 120 -3.26 -6.11 -4.47
C GLY A 120 -3.32 -5.96 -5.99
N TYR A 121 -4.44 -5.54 -6.56
CA TYR A 121 -4.53 -5.18 -7.99
C TYR A 121 -3.73 -3.92 -8.30
N TYR A 122 -3.66 -3.00 -7.34
CA TYR A 122 -2.88 -1.78 -7.45
C TYR A 122 -1.48 -1.98 -6.87
N ASP A 123 -0.47 -1.43 -7.54
CA ASP A 123 0.94 -1.56 -7.13
C ASP A 123 1.31 -0.54 -6.06
N ALA A 124 0.75 0.69 -6.14
CA ALA A 124 0.95 1.74 -5.15
C ALA A 124 -0.29 2.63 -4.99
N VAL A 125 -0.41 3.22 -3.81
CA VAL A 125 -1.47 4.17 -3.45
C VAL A 125 -0.85 5.42 -2.83
N PHE A 126 -1.19 6.57 -3.39
CA PHE A 126 -0.79 7.87 -2.88
C PHE A 126 -2.04 8.64 -2.42
N HIS A 127 -2.13 8.87 -1.11
CA HIS A 127 -3.22 9.62 -0.50
C HIS A 127 -2.83 11.09 -0.38
N LEU A 128 -3.50 11.96 -1.13
CA LEU A 128 -3.30 13.40 -1.05
C LEU A 128 -4.26 13.98 0.00
N THR A 129 -3.72 14.38 1.14
CA THR A 129 -4.49 14.96 2.24
C THR A 129 -5.28 16.20 1.78
N SER A 130 -6.55 16.28 2.15
CA SER A 130 -7.40 17.44 1.86
C SER A 130 -6.79 18.75 2.37
N SER A 131 -6.96 19.85 1.63
CA SER A 131 -6.59 21.19 2.13
C SER A 131 -7.37 21.61 3.38
N ALA A 132 -8.51 20.97 3.66
CA ALA A 132 -9.22 21.14 4.92
C ALA A 132 -8.37 20.77 6.16
N ILE A 133 -7.32 19.97 5.97
CA ILE A 133 -6.36 19.55 6.98
C ILE A 133 -5.02 20.29 6.73
N GLY A 134 -4.67 21.22 7.59
CA GLY A 134 -3.38 21.94 7.55
C GLY A 134 -3.25 23.08 6.54
N ALA A 135 -4.27 23.32 5.68
CA ALA A 135 -4.27 24.43 4.70
C ALA A 135 -5.69 24.95 4.44
N ARG A 136 -6.44 25.21 5.53
CA ARG A 136 -7.88 25.55 5.51
C ARG A 136 -8.21 26.79 4.66
N GLU A 137 -7.29 27.75 4.58
CA GLU A 137 -7.42 28.97 3.77
C GLU A 137 -7.49 28.67 2.26
N HIS A 138 -7.00 27.52 1.83
CA HIS A 138 -7.04 27.09 0.43
C HIS A 138 -8.21 26.14 0.12
N TYR A 139 -9.05 25.83 1.12
CA TYR A 139 -10.23 25.01 0.89
C TYR A 139 -11.30 25.83 0.15
N THR A 140 -11.62 25.45 -1.08
CA THR A 140 -12.61 26.14 -1.91
C THR A 140 -13.61 25.17 -2.52
N LYS A 141 -14.87 25.60 -2.62
CA LYS A 141 -15.95 24.89 -3.33
C LYS A 141 -16.03 25.28 -4.81
N ALA A 142 -15.32 26.33 -5.23
CA ALA A 142 -15.46 26.95 -6.57
C ALA A 142 -15.01 26.03 -7.72
N ASN A 143 -14.11 25.08 -7.46
CA ASN A 143 -13.49 24.25 -8.50
C ASN A 143 -14.26 22.96 -8.81
N ASN A 144 -15.38 22.69 -8.11
CA ASN A 144 -16.22 21.51 -8.39
C ASN A 144 -17.67 21.77 -7.99
N THR A 145 -18.55 21.88 -8.97
CA THR A 145 -19.98 22.20 -8.81
C THR A 145 -20.79 21.09 -8.10
N VAL A 146 -20.23 19.89 -7.97
CA VAL A 146 -20.86 18.76 -7.28
C VAL A 146 -20.49 18.75 -5.78
N ARG A 147 -19.60 19.64 -5.33
CA ARG A 147 -19.07 19.63 -3.97
C ARG A 147 -20.04 20.29 -2.99
N ILE A 148 -20.50 19.52 -2.02
CA ILE A 148 -21.48 19.95 -1.00
C ILE A 148 -20.82 20.11 0.37
N GLU A 149 -19.72 19.37 0.64
CA GLU A 149 -19.11 19.23 1.95
C GLU A 149 -18.61 20.57 2.53
N ASN A 150 -18.82 20.79 3.81
CA ASN A 150 -18.16 21.81 4.60
C ASN A 150 -16.74 21.34 5.00
N VAL A 151 -15.97 22.18 5.72
CA VAL A 151 -14.56 21.88 6.09
C VAL A 151 -14.46 20.63 6.96
N ASP A 152 -15.35 20.46 7.95
CA ASP A 152 -15.31 19.34 8.89
C ASP A 152 -15.73 18.03 8.20
N GLU A 153 -16.75 18.09 7.34
CA GLU A 153 -17.16 16.97 6.50
C GLU A 153 -16.03 16.54 5.54
N ALA A 154 -15.26 17.51 5.01
CA ALA A 154 -14.12 17.23 4.14
C ALA A 154 -12.97 16.55 4.89
N VAL A 155 -12.72 16.94 6.15
CA VAL A 155 -11.75 16.28 7.04
C VAL A 155 -12.16 14.83 7.29
N ASP A 156 -13.44 14.61 7.62
CA ASP A 156 -13.97 13.28 7.88
C ASP A 156 -13.93 12.37 6.63
N ALA A 157 -14.29 12.93 5.48
CA ALA A 157 -14.19 12.23 4.19
C ALA A 157 -12.73 11.83 3.85
N ASP A 158 -11.77 12.71 4.17
CA ASP A 158 -10.34 12.42 3.96
C ASP A 158 -9.89 11.23 4.81
N TYR A 159 -10.20 11.22 6.11
CA TYR A 159 -9.86 10.11 7.00
C TYR A 159 -10.55 8.80 6.60
N ARG A 160 -11.83 8.83 6.23
CA ARG A 160 -12.52 7.63 5.75
C ARG A 160 -11.86 7.07 4.49
N THR A 161 -11.48 7.94 3.55
CA THR A 161 -10.79 7.56 2.31
C THR A 161 -9.42 6.96 2.59
N LEU A 162 -8.62 7.58 3.48
CA LEU A 162 -7.33 7.04 3.90
C LEU A 162 -7.47 5.64 4.51
N LYS A 163 -8.46 5.46 5.40
CA LYS A 163 -8.72 4.18 6.08
C LYS A 163 -8.97 3.03 5.12
N CYS A 164 -9.55 3.28 3.94
CA CYS A 164 -9.81 2.26 2.92
C CYS A 164 -8.53 1.55 2.46
N TRP A 165 -7.41 2.27 2.46
CA TRP A 165 -6.14 1.82 1.91
C TRP A 165 -5.11 1.38 2.95
N ILE A 166 -5.34 1.60 4.25
CA ILE A 166 -4.47 1.08 5.30
C ILE A 166 -4.41 -0.45 5.19
N GLY A 167 -3.19 -0.99 5.19
CA GLY A 167 -2.90 -2.40 4.90
C GLY A 167 -2.49 -2.67 3.44
N HIS A 168 -2.50 -1.64 2.56
CA HIS A 168 -1.86 -1.75 1.26
C HIS A 168 -0.34 -1.74 1.44
N LYS A 169 0.36 -2.62 0.72
CA LYS A 169 1.82 -2.80 0.85
C LYS A 169 2.64 -1.54 0.54
N HIS A 170 2.14 -0.67 -0.31
CA HIS A 170 2.76 0.60 -0.65
C HIS A 170 1.72 1.72 -0.59
N LEU A 171 1.51 2.25 0.61
CA LEU A 171 0.68 3.43 0.87
C LEU A 171 1.58 4.59 1.29
N ARG A 172 1.40 5.75 0.64
CA ARG A 172 2.07 7.01 1.02
C ARG A 172 1.04 8.10 1.22
N VAL A 173 1.24 8.90 2.27
CA VAL A 173 0.42 10.08 2.55
C VAL A 173 1.19 11.33 2.14
N ILE A 174 0.61 12.10 1.23
CA ILE A 174 1.14 13.38 0.75
C ILE A 174 0.38 14.48 1.46
N ASP A 175 0.96 15.00 2.52
CA ASP A 175 0.35 15.95 3.44
C ASP A 175 0.55 17.42 3.02
N ASN A 176 -0.02 18.33 3.83
CA ASN A 176 0.09 19.78 3.67
C ASN A 176 1.08 20.41 4.66
N GLU A 177 1.75 19.63 5.52
CA GLU A 177 2.61 20.15 6.58
C GLU A 177 3.85 20.86 6.00
N ASN A 178 4.04 22.13 6.38
CA ASN A 178 5.19 22.94 5.98
C ASN A 178 5.42 23.02 4.46
N LYS A 179 4.37 22.86 3.66
CA LYS A 179 4.42 22.82 2.20
C LYS A 179 3.37 23.75 1.61
N ASP A 180 3.78 24.55 0.64
CA ASP A 180 2.81 25.14 -0.28
C ASP A 180 2.26 24.08 -1.26
N PHE A 181 1.25 24.46 -2.04
CA PHE A 181 0.60 23.54 -2.97
C PHE A 181 1.57 22.98 -4.03
N THR A 182 2.52 23.81 -4.51
CA THR A 182 3.53 23.38 -5.49
C THR A 182 4.50 22.39 -4.89
N GLN A 183 4.96 22.64 -3.67
CA GLN A 183 5.84 21.73 -2.93
C GLN A 183 5.15 20.39 -2.66
N LYS A 184 3.86 20.40 -2.30
CA LYS A 184 3.07 19.17 -2.13
C LYS A 184 3.01 18.34 -3.42
N ILE A 185 2.71 18.98 -4.56
CA ILE A 185 2.66 18.27 -5.85
C ILE A 185 4.05 17.77 -6.27
N ASN A 186 5.11 18.51 -6.01
CA ASN A 186 6.48 18.06 -6.25
C ASN A 186 6.85 16.87 -5.34
N CYS A 187 6.40 16.85 -4.09
CA CYS A 187 6.54 15.72 -3.19
C CYS A 187 5.85 14.47 -3.75
N LEU A 188 4.61 14.58 -4.23
CA LEU A 188 3.90 13.48 -4.90
C LEU A 188 4.71 12.91 -6.07
N VAL A 189 5.24 13.79 -6.94
CA VAL A 189 6.04 13.36 -8.09
C VAL A 189 7.30 12.62 -7.63
N LYS A 190 8.02 13.17 -6.63
CA LYS A 190 9.21 12.53 -6.05
C LYS A 190 8.92 11.13 -5.52
N GLU A 191 7.83 10.97 -4.75
CA GLU A 191 7.42 9.68 -4.18
C GLU A 191 7.06 8.66 -5.27
N ILE A 192 6.36 9.10 -6.32
CA ILE A 192 6.02 8.20 -7.45
C ILE A 192 7.28 7.79 -8.22
N LEU A 193 8.22 8.70 -8.47
CA LEU A 193 9.48 8.38 -9.12
C LEU A 193 10.31 7.39 -8.30
N ALA A 194 10.41 7.61 -6.99
CA ALA A 194 11.09 6.68 -6.09
C ALA A 194 10.45 5.28 -6.14
N PHE A 195 9.12 5.20 -6.09
CA PHE A 195 8.39 3.95 -6.23
C PHE A 195 8.66 3.25 -7.58
N LEU A 196 8.73 3.99 -8.68
CA LEU A 196 9.05 3.44 -10.00
C LEU A 196 10.52 3.05 -10.17
N GLY A 197 11.35 3.37 -9.17
CA GLY A 197 12.78 3.10 -9.18
C GLY A 197 13.58 4.06 -10.06
N GLU A 198 13.15 5.32 -10.13
CA GLU A 198 13.83 6.35 -10.91
C GLU A 198 14.56 7.34 -9.98
N PRO A 199 15.90 7.53 -10.11
CA PRO A 199 16.77 6.86 -11.08
C PRO A 199 17.13 5.42 -10.70
N GLU A 200 16.95 5.00 -9.44
CA GLU A 200 17.23 3.65 -8.93
C GLU A 200 16.16 3.22 -7.91
N PRO A 201 15.79 1.92 -7.86
CA PRO A 201 14.76 1.39 -6.94
C PRO A 201 15.32 1.26 -5.51
N LEU A 202 15.45 2.38 -4.80
CA LEU A 202 15.94 2.42 -3.43
C LEU A 202 14.80 2.29 -2.43
N GLU A 203 14.94 1.40 -1.46
CA GLU A 203 14.14 1.30 -0.25
C GLU A 203 14.90 1.97 0.89
N ILE A 204 14.33 3.00 1.50
CA ILE A 204 14.87 3.70 2.67
C ILE A 204 13.91 3.45 3.83
N GLU A 205 14.38 2.76 4.87
CA GLU A 205 13.56 2.41 6.02
C GLU A 205 14.21 2.80 7.36
N ARG A 206 13.40 3.22 8.32
CA ARG A 206 13.77 3.24 9.73
C ARG A 206 13.13 2.07 10.44
N LYS A 207 13.87 1.46 11.33
CA LYS A 207 13.48 0.24 12.05
C LYS A 207 13.71 0.38 13.54
N PHE A 208 12.67 0.09 14.32
CA PHE A 208 12.70 0.24 15.77
C PHE A 208 12.34 -1.07 16.45
N LEU A 209 13.13 -1.44 17.46
CA LEU A 209 12.76 -2.48 18.42
C LEU A 209 11.84 -1.87 19.46
N ILE A 210 10.68 -2.50 19.65
CA ILE A 210 9.65 -2.01 20.58
C ILE A 210 9.16 -3.13 21.50
N GLU A 211 8.59 -2.76 22.64
CA GLU A 211 7.77 -3.70 23.41
C GLU A 211 6.52 -4.04 22.61
N LYS A 212 6.09 -5.30 22.70
CA LYS A 212 4.87 -5.72 22.01
C LYS A 212 3.65 -5.03 22.62
N PRO A 213 2.94 -4.15 21.88
CA PRO A 213 1.77 -3.50 22.42
C PRO A 213 0.63 -4.48 22.73
N PRO A 214 -0.29 -4.15 23.64
CA PRO A 214 -1.51 -4.91 23.85
C PRO A 214 -2.30 -5.07 22.56
N ILE A 215 -2.80 -6.30 22.32
CA ILE A 215 -3.53 -6.63 21.09
C ILE A 215 -4.82 -5.81 20.93
N GLU A 216 -5.44 -5.44 22.03
CA GLU A 216 -6.65 -4.61 22.08
C GLU A 216 -6.40 -3.23 21.46
N ILE A 217 -5.28 -2.59 21.78
CA ILE A 217 -4.87 -1.30 21.21
C ILE A 217 -4.62 -1.44 19.69
N LEU A 218 -3.96 -2.53 19.29
CA LEU A 218 -3.67 -2.78 17.88
C LEU A 218 -4.94 -3.04 17.07
N LYS A 219 -5.93 -3.74 17.64
CA LYS A 219 -7.22 -3.96 16.96
C LYS A 219 -7.99 -2.67 16.73
N GLU A 220 -7.86 -1.70 17.62
CA GLU A 220 -8.52 -0.40 17.50
C GLU A 220 -7.80 0.53 16.50
N LYS A 221 -6.46 0.55 16.53
CA LYS A 221 -5.65 1.58 15.85
C LYS A 221 -5.04 1.12 14.53
N ALA A 222 -5.05 -0.16 14.21
CA ALA A 222 -4.29 -0.70 13.09
C ALA A 222 -5.07 -1.75 12.30
N ILE A 223 -4.72 -1.91 11.03
CA ILE A 223 -5.23 -2.97 10.17
C ILE A 223 -4.28 -4.17 10.26
N ARG A 224 -4.83 -5.33 10.58
CA ARG A 224 -4.10 -6.60 10.69
C ARG A 224 -3.84 -7.21 9.32
N VAL A 225 -2.60 -7.58 9.04
CA VAL A 225 -2.16 -8.21 7.78
C VAL A 225 -1.30 -9.43 8.11
N PRO A 226 -1.78 -10.66 7.97
CA PRO A 226 -0.98 -11.86 8.13
C PRO A 226 0.00 -12.03 6.97
N ILE A 227 1.25 -12.38 7.28
CA ILE A 227 2.32 -12.57 6.29
C ILE A 227 3.04 -13.88 6.57
N PHE A 228 3.21 -14.67 5.51
CA PHE A 228 4.07 -15.84 5.49
C PHE A 228 5.18 -15.63 4.46
N GLN A 229 6.44 -15.72 4.86
CA GLN A 229 7.61 -15.40 4.06
C GLN A 229 8.58 -16.56 4.02
N THR A 230 9.05 -16.91 2.83
CA THR A 230 10.04 -17.96 2.60
C THR A 230 11.22 -17.38 1.82
N TYR A 231 12.43 -17.68 2.27
CA TYR A 231 13.66 -17.33 1.58
C TYR A 231 14.02 -18.36 0.55
N LEU A 232 14.55 -17.91 -0.58
CA LEU A 232 15.00 -18.76 -1.67
C LEU A 232 16.51 -18.94 -1.60
N ARG A 233 16.97 -20.06 -2.15
CA ARG A 233 18.43 -20.35 -2.26
C ARG A 233 19.13 -19.23 -3.01
N ASN A 234 20.33 -18.89 -2.55
CA ASN A 234 21.17 -17.92 -3.24
C ASN A 234 21.59 -18.50 -4.61
N ASP A 235 21.44 -17.74 -5.66
CA ASP A 235 21.82 -18.10 -7.03
C ASP A 235 23.26 -17.67 -7.40
N GLY A 236 24.04 -17.28 -6.39
CA GLY A 236 25.41 -16.76 -6.56
C GLY A 236 25.47 -15.24 -6.63
N SER A 237 24.31 -14.54 -6.65
CA SER A 237 24.25 -13.09 -6.49
C SER A 237 24.41 -12.70 -5.01
N ASN A 238 24.76 -11.44 -4.75
CA ASN A 238 24.80 -10.90 -3.38
C ASN A 238 23.42 -10.36 -2.95
N SER A 239 22.33 -10.92 -3.51
CA SER A 239 20.97 -10.51 -3.25
C SER A 239 20.26 -11.43 -2.25
N GLU A 240 19.37 -10.86 -1.46
CA GLU A 240 18.40 -11.59 -0.65
C GLU A 240 17.14 -11.80 -1.47
N ARG A 241 16.82 -13.06 -1.77
CA ARG A 241 15.63 -13.45 -2.53
C ARG A 241 14.60 -14.08 -1.62
N ARG A 242 13.34 -13.63 -1.74
CA ARG A 242 12.24 -14.17 -0.93
C ARG A 242 10.91 -14.16 -1.68
N ILE A 243 10.01 -15.04 -1.24
CA ILE A 243 8.60 -15.00 -1.64
C ILE A 243 7.72 -14.75 -0.42
N ARG A 244 6.60 -14.06 -0.64
CA ARG A 244 5.64 -13.72 0.42
C ARG A 244 4.23 -14.09 0.00
N MET A 245 3.48 -14.66 0.93
CA MET A 245 2.04 -14.84 0.86
C MET A 245 1.41 -13.90 1.90
N ILE A 246 0.56 -13.00 1.48
CA ILE A 246 -0.05 -11.96 2.30
C ILE A 246 -1.57 -12.12 2.25
N GLY A 247 -2.19 -12.27 3.41
CA GLY A 247 -3.64 -12.47 3.53
C GLY A 247 -4.00 -13.70 4.36
N GLU A 248 -5.27 -14.04 4.37
CA GLU A 248 -5.84 -15.19 5.09
C GLU A 248 -7.16 -15.66 4.46
N ASN A 249 -7.66 -16.81 4.89
CA ASN A 249 -8.99 -17.34 4.53
C ASN A 249 -9.23 -17.49 3.01
N GLY A 250 -8.17 -17.82 2.25
CA GLY A 250 -8.27 -18.01 0.80
C GLY A 250 -8.26 -16.70 -0.01
N ASP A 251 -8.01 -15.57 0.65
CA ASP A 251 -7.82 -14.26 0.01
C ASP A 251 -6.36 -13.84 0.17
N TYR A 252 -5.51 -14.26 -0.77
CA TYR A 252 -4.07 -14.11 -0.72
C TYR A 252 -3.52 -13.32 -1.90
N ASN A 253 -2.50 -12.51 -1.63
CA ASN A 253 -1.61 -11.94 -2.63
C ASN A 253 -0.21 -12.57 -2.47
N TYR A 254 0.45 -12.81 -3.60
CA TYR A 254 1.78 -13.41 -3.64
C TYR A 254 2.78 -12.45 -4.26
N TYR A 255 3.98 -12.36 -3.65
CA TYR A 255 5.04 -11.46 -4.10
C TYR A 255 6.38 -12.17 -4.12
N TYR A 256 7.18 -11.86 -5.13
CA TYR A 256 8.61 -12.12 -5.17
C TYR A 256 9.36 -10.84 -4.88
N THR A 257 10.37 -10.90 -4.05
CA THR A 257 11.20 -9.74 -3.69
C THR A 257 12.66 -10.11 -3.78
N GLU A 258 13.47 -9.23 -4.34
CA GLU A 258 14.92 -9.30 -4.37
C GLU A 258 15.50 -8.01 -3.79
N LYS A 259 16.39 -8.12 -2.79
CA LYS A 259 17.04 -6.99 -2.11
C LYS A 259 18.55 -7.07 -2.22
N LEU A 260 19.15 -5.96 -2.64
CA LEU A 260 20.59 -5.76 -2.69
C LEU A 260 20.98 -4.66 -1.69
N PRO A 261 21.93 -4.88 -0.78
CA PRO A 261 22.36 -3.86 0.17
C PRO A 261 23.10 -2.74 -0.57
N VAL A 262 22.81 -1.48 -0.24
CA VAL A 262 23.51 -0.28 -0.74
C VAL A 262 24.31 0.34 0.40
N CYS A 263 23.66 0.75 1.47
CA CYS A 263 24.29 1.26 2.68
C CYS A 263 23.34 1.05 3.89
N ASN A 264 23.72 1.53 5.07
CA ASN A 264 22.92 1.35 6.29
C ASN A 264 21.52 1.97 6.12
N GLY A 265 20.47 1.15 6.24
CA GLY A 265 19.08 1.58 6.09
C GLY A 265 18.62 1.83 4.65
N VAL A 266 19.48 1.61 3.64
CA VAL A 266 19.16 1.81 2.22
C VAL A 266 19.45 0.54 1.44
N ARG A 267 18.49 0.06 0.67
CA ARG A 267 18.62 -1.13 -0.20
C ARG A 267 18.03 -0.85 -1.58
N LYS A 268 18.57 -1.53 -2.57
CA LYS A 268 17.92 -1.65 -3.87
C LYS A 268 16.93 -2.81 -3.79
N GLU A 269 15.65 -2.51 -3.93
CA GLU A 269 14.59 -3.51 -3.89
C GLU A 269 13.90 -3.64 -5.24
N ILE A 270 13.73 -4.88 -5.68
CA ILE A 270 12.90 -5.23 -6.83
C ILE A 270 11.81 -6.16 -6.30
N GLU A 271 10.58 -5.67 -6.29
CA GLU A 271 9.42 -6.47 -5.91
C GLU A 271 8.43 -6.58 -7.07
N ARG A 272 7.84 -7.75 -7.22
CA ARG A 272 6.75 -7.96 -8.17
C ARG A 272 5.68 -8.88 -7.60
N LYS A 273 4.44 -8.63 -7.97
CA LYS A 273 3.33 -9.56 -7.72
C LYS A 273 3.53 -10.78 -8.61
N ILE A 274 3.24 -11.96 -8.05
CA ILE A 274 3.32 -13.25 -8.74
C ILE A 274 2.00 -13.99 -8.61
N THR A 275 1.77 -14.96 -9.49
CA THR A 275 0.60 -15.84 -9.40
C THR A 275 0.79 -16.89 -8.30
N GLN A 276 -0.30 -17.51 -7.87
CA GLN A 276 -0.24 -18.64 -6.95
C GLN A 276 0.60 -19.80 -7.52
N TYR A 277 0.49 -20.08 -8.81
CA TYR A 277 1.28 -21.12 -9.46
C TYR A 277 2.77 -20.83 -9.42
N GLU A 278 3.16 -19.61 -9.74
CA GLU A 278 4.55 -19.16 -9.66
C GLU A 278 5.09 -19.19 -8.21
N TYR A 279 4.25 -18.82 -7.23
CA TYR A 279 4.60 -18.94 -5.82
C TYR A 279 4.87 -20.38 -5.42
N LEU A 280 4.03 -21.33 -5.84
CA LEU A 280 4.20 -22.76 -5.55
C LEU A 280 5.44 -23.34 -6.25
N ASP A 281 5.73 -22.91 -7.46
CA ASP A 281 6.94 -23.29 -8.18
C ASP A 281 8.20 -22.78 -7.48
N LEU A 282 8.23 -21.51 -7.11
CA LEU A 282 9.34 -20.90 -6.39
C LEU A 282 9.56 -21.50 -4.97
N LEU A 283 8.54 -22.10 -4.35
CA LEU A 283 8.72 -22.83 -3.09
C LEU A 283 9.70 -23.99 -3.23
N THR A 284 9.87 -24.58 -4.41
CA THR A 284 10.85 -25.65 -4.69
C THR A 284 12.30 -25.14 -4.59
N GLU A 285 12.51 -23.83 -4.75
CA GLU A 285 13.79 -23.16 -4.59
C GLU A 285 14.05 -22.69 -3.14
N SER A 286 13.22 -23.07 -2.17
CA SER A 286 13.39 -22.65 -0.77
C SER A 286 14.77 -23.02 -0.24
N ASP A 287 15.37 -22.09 0.52
CA ASP A 287 16.60 -22.33 1.28
C ASP A 287 16.25 -23.16 2.54
N LEU A 288 16.59 -24.44 2.51
CA LEU A 288 16.29 -25.37 3.58
C LEU A 288 17.12 -25.11 4.87
N SER A 289 18.13 -24.24 4.81
CA SER A 289 18.88 -23.79 5.99
C SER A 289 18.14 -22.69 6.77
N LEU A 290 17.08 -22.12 6.20
CA LEU A 290 16.28 -21.04 6.77
C LEU A 290 14.84 -21.52 7.06
N TYR A 291 14.31 -21.10 8.21
CA TYR A 291 12.92 -21.36 8.54
C TYR A 291 12.00 -20.31 7.88
N PRO A 292 10.82 -20.70 7.40
CA PRO A 292 9.82 -19.74 6.97
C PRO A 292 9.43 -18.80 8.12
N VAL A 293 9.32 -17.51 7.82
CA VAL A 293 8.95 -16.49 8.81
C VAL A 293 7.44 -16.25 8.75
N LYS A 294 6.74 -16.63 9.82
CA LYS A 294 5.33 -16.28 10.04
C LYS A 294 5.28 -15.06 10.93
N LYS A 295 4.63 -14.01 10.47
CA LYS A 295 4.41 -12.77 11.24
C LYS A 295 3.01 -12.21 11.03
N THR A 296 2.54 -11.43 11.99
CA THR A 296 1.36 -10.60 11.83
C THR A 296 1.81 -9.15 11.78
N ARG A 297 1.54 -8.48 10.68
CA ARG A 297 1.79 -7.06 10.50
C ARG A 297 0.56 -6.27 10.90
N TYR A 298 0.75 -5.21 11.64
CA TYR A 298 -0.27 -4.23 11.99
C TYR A 298 0.09 -2.91 11.32
N CYS A 299 -0.76 -2.46 10.40
CA CYS A 299 -0.54 -1.28 9.57
C CYS A 299 -1.38 -0.13 10.07
N PHE A 300 -0.80 1.06 10.21
CA PHE A 300 -1.51 2.28 10.61
C PHE A 300 -0.82 3.52 10.08
N VAL A 301 -1.53 4.65 10.11
CA VAL A 301 -0.96 5.96 9.81
C VAL A 301 -0.90 6.78 11.09
N TYR A 302 0.25 7.38 11.37
CA TYR A 302 0.45 8.31 12.47
C TYR A 302 1.28 9.50 11.98
N LYS A 303 0.82 10.72 12.24
CA LYS A 303 1.43 11.96 11.74
C LYS A 303 1.85 11.86 10.26
N ASN A 304 0.89 11.49 9.42
CA ASN A 304 1.01 11.36 7.97
C ASN A 304 2.05 10.34 7.46
N LYS A 305 2.69 9.56 8.35
CA LYS A 305 3.59 8.47 7.99
C LYS A 305 2.91 7.12 8.15
N TYR A 306 3.19 6.21 7.22
CA TYR A 306 2.67 4.85 7.23
C TYR A 306 3.62 3.95 8.00
N TYR A 307 3.12 3.31 9.04
CA TYR A 307 3.88 2.42 9.92
C TYR A 307 3.44 0.97 9.74
N GLU A 308 4.41 0.09 9.86
CA GLU A 308 4.26 -1.35 9.80
C GLU A 308 4.84 -1.96 11.08
N LEU A 309 3.97 -2.51 11.94
CA LEU A 309 4.36 -3.13 13.19
C LEU A 309 4.29 -4.65 13.04
N ASP A 310 5.44 -5.32 13.06
CA ASP A 310 5.57 -6.74 12.86
C ASP A 310 5.67 -7.50 14.18
N ILE A 311 4.70 -8.38 14.44
CA ILE A 311 4.67 -9.29 15.59
C ILE A 311 4.99 -10.71 15.12
N TYR A 312 5.97 -11.32 15.79
CA TYR A 312 6.41 -12.69 15.57
C TYR A 312 5.90 -13.60 16.70
N PRO A 313 5.34 -14.80 16.40
CA PRO A 313 4.78 -15.69 17.43
C PRO A 313 5.78 -16.16 18.47
N PHE A 314 7.06 -16.24 18.08
CA PHE A 314 8.15 -16.78 18.90
C PHE A 314 8.88 -15.69 19.72
N TRP A 315 8.52 -14.40 19.57
CA TRP A 315 9.27 -13.31 20.15
C TRP A 315 8.40 -12.42 21.04
N LYS A 316 8.95 -12.01 22.20
CA LYS A 316 8.25 -11.14 23.15
C LYS A 316 8.19 -9.67 22.74
N ASN A 317 9.12 -9.23 21.91
CA ASN A 317 9.19 -7.88 21.37
C ASN A 317 8.56 -7.84 19.97
N ALA A 318 8.50 -6.65 19.40
CA ALA A 318 8.02 -6.43 18.03
C ALA A 318 8.98 -5.49 17.28
N ILE A 319 8.85 -5.45 15.96
CA ILE A 319 9.56 -4.50 15.09
C ILE A 319 8.54 -3.50 14.56
N LEU A 320 8.89 -2.22 14.66
CA LEU A 320 8.19 -1.14 14.00
C LEU A 320 9.05 -0.67 12.83
N GLU A 321 8.46 -0.66 11.64
CA GLU A 321 9.09 -0.21 10.40
C GLU A 321 8.35 1.02 9.86
N VAL A 322 9.07 1.96 9.29
CA VAL A 322 8.54 3.08 8.53
C VAL A 322 9.43 3.31 7.32
N GLU A 323 8.83 3.33 6.15
CA GLU A 323 9.52 3.60 4.91
C GLU A 323 9.50 5.10 4.61
N LEU A 324 10.63 5.64 4.18
CA LEU A 324 10.89 7.06 4.03
C LEU A 324 11.29 7.39 2.59
N SER A 325 11.13 8.64 2.21
CA SER A 325 11.64 9.18 0.94
C SER A 325 13.05 9.78 1.05
N ASP A 326 13.53 10.00 2.27
CA ASP A 326 14.88 10.49 2.58
C ASP A 326 15.36 9.92 3.93
N ILE A 327 16.62 9.52 4.00
CA ILE A 327 17.20 8.93 5.22
C ILE A 327 17.24 9.90 6.41
N ASN A 328 17.22 11.22 6.14
CA ASN A 328 17.26 12.26 7.14
C ASN A 328 15.86 12.70 7.63
N GLU A 329 14.79 12.09 7.13
CA GLU A 329 13.45 12.40 7.61
C GLU A 329 13.32 12.07 9.10
N GLU A 330 12.71 13.00 9.85
CA GLU A 330 12.37 12.76 11.25
C GLU A 330 11.21 11.77 11.36
N VAL A 331 11.34 10.83 12.28
CA VAL A 331 10.35 9.80 12.57
C VAL A 331 9.96 9.88 14.03
N GLU A 332 8.69 10.13 14.30
CA GLU A 332 8.12 10.10 15.63
C GLU A 332 7.45 8.75 15.87
N VAL A 333 7.80 8.13 17.01
CA VAL A 333 7.15 6.88 17.44
C VAL A 333 5.83 7.23 18.13
N PRO A 334 4.71 6.57 17.78
CA PRO A 334 3.41 6.83 18.42
C PRO A 334 3.42 6.62 19.94
N ASP A 335 2.68 7.45 20.69
CA ASP A 335 2.63 7.43 22.16
C ASP A 335 2.16 6.11 22.76
N PHE A 336 1.41 5.30 22.01
CA PHE A 336 0.96 3.97 22.46
C PHE A 336 2.02 2.87 22.26
N ILE A 337 3.22 3.22 21.80
CA ILE A 337 4.33 2.30 21.52
C ILE A 337 5.50 2.60 22.44
N ASN A 338 5.91 1.62 23.23
CA ASN A 338 7.10 1.70 24.07
C ASN A 338 8.34 1.36 23.24
N LEU A 339 9.10 2.40 22.87
CA LEU A 339 10.35 2.27 22.14
C LEU A 339 11.44 1.69 23.07
N ILE A 340 12.11 0.62 22.59
CA ILE A 340 13.28 0.06 23.27
C ILE A 340 14.56 0.66 22.66
N LYS A 341 14.69 0.62 21.31
CA LYS A 341 15.90 1.03 20.62
C LYS A 341 15.66 1.25 19.13
N ASP A 342 16.34 2.23 18.53
CA ASP A 342 16.53 2.30 17.07
C ASP A 342 17.50 1.20 16.64
N VAL A 343 17.06 0.38 15.69
CA VAL A 343 17.80 -0.76 15.14
C VAL A 343 17.96 -0.68 13.62
N THR A 344 17.82 0.53 13.07
CA THR A 344 18.03 0.80 11.66
C THR A 344 19.40 0.33 11.22
N GLY A 345 19.46 -0.50 10.16
CA GLY A 345 20.70 -1.08 9.66
C GLY A 345 21.32 -2.20 10.50
N ASP A 346 20.78 -2.51 11.70
CA ASP A 346 21.26 -3.64 12.51
C ASP A 346 20.73 -4.97 11.94
N SER A 347 21.62 -5.71 11.31
CA SER A 347 21.30 -6.96 10.62
C SER A 347 20.67 -8.03 11.52
N ARG A 348 20.89 -7.98 12.84
CA ARG A 348 20.30 -8.92 13.80
C ARG A 348 18.77 -8.90 13.78
N TYR A 349 18.17 -7.77 13.39
CA TYR A 349 16.73 -7.54 13.34
C TYR A 349 16.15 -7.68 11.93
N ASN A 350 16.96 -8.11 10.96
CA ASN A 350 16.46 -8.44 9.62
C ASN A 350 15.73 -9.77 9.62
N ASN A 351 14.66 -9.87 8.86
CA ASN A 351 13.83 -11.09 8.77
C ASN A 351 14.65 -12.33 8.39
N ILE A 352 15.68 -12.20 7.54
CA ILE A 352 16.57 -13.32 7.18
C ILE A 352 17.34 -13.87 8.39
N ASN A 353 17.80 -13.02 9.29
CA ASN A 353 18.49 -13.46 10.49
C ASN A 353 17.52 -14.02 11.54
N LEU A 354 16.29 -13.55 11.58
CA LEU A 354 15.21 -14.18 12.34
C LEU A 354 14.86 -15.57 11.78
N ALA A 355 14.94 -15.76 10.47
CA ALA A 355 14.72 -17.04 9.81
C ALA A 355 15.79 -18.10 10.14
N LYS A 356 16.97 -17.72 10.60
CA LYS A 356 18.05 -18.63 11.06
C LYS A 356 17.78 -19.24 12.43
N ASN A 357 16.86 -18.66 13.22
CA ASN A 357 16.59 -19.14 14.57
C ASN A 357 15.57 -20.27 14.58
N SER A 358 15.93 -21.40 15.20
CA SER A 358 15.05 -22.56 15.39
C SER A 358 13.79 -22.26 16.22
N LEU A 359 13.74 -21.12 16.92
CA LEU A 359 12.57 -20.62 17.64
C LEU A 359 11.40 -20.22 16.73
N ASN A 360 11.61 -20.11 15.42
CA ASN A 360 10.56 -19.91 14.42
C ASN A 360 9.68 -21.17 14.20
N VAL A 361 10.11 -22.34 14.67
CA VAL A 361 9.27 -23.54 14.62
C VAL A 361 8.21 -23.42 15.70
N PRO A 362 6.89 -23.52 15.37
CA PRO A 362 5.87 -23.66 16.39
C PRO A 362 6.26 -24.83 17.28
N SER A 363 6.36 -24.60 18.59
CA SER A 363 6.55 -25.70 19.53
C SER A 363 5.54 -26.80 19.16
N LYS A 364 6.03 -27.96 18.79
CA LYS A 364 5.16 -29.13 18.59
C LYS A 364 4.29 -29.18 19.83
N THR A 365 3.02 -28.90 19.65
CA THR A 365 2.00 -29.16 20.67
C THR A 365 2.23 -30.63 21.04
N LYS A 366 2.64 -30.88 22.28
CA LYS A 366 2.71 -32.24 22.79
C LYS A 366 1.32 -32.81 22.57
N ILE A 367 1.20 -33.63 21.55
CA ILE A 367 0.06 -34.55 21.44
C ILE A 367 0.19 -35.39 22.70
N LYS A 368 -0.66 -35.14 23.70
CA LYS A 368 -0.85 -36.06 24.81
C LYS A 368 -1.44 -37.30 24.16
N GLU A 369 -0.63 -38.32 24.09
CA GLU A 369 -1.13 -39.68 23.96
C GLU A 369 -1.95 -39.95 25.22
N GLU A 370 -3.25 -40.02 25.05
CA GLU A 370 -4.16 -40.76 25.92
C GLU A 370 -4.84 -41.86 25.10
#